data_c299df83b1c61914811ae4b0c0022e9e
#
_entry.id   c299df83b1c61914811ae4b0c0022e9e
#
_cell.length_a   1.000
_cell.length_b   1.000
_cell.length_c   1.000
_cell.angle_alpha   90.00
_cell.angle_beta   90.00
_cell.angle_gamma   90.00
#
_symmetry.space_group_name_H-M   'P 1'
#
loop_
_entity.id
_entity.type
_entity.pdbx_description
1 polymer ?
#
loop_
_entity_poly.entity_id
_entity_poly.type
_entity_poly.pdbx_seq_one_letter_code
_entity_poly.pdbx_strand_id
1 'polypeptide(L)'
;MARIDFYRVLGVSRDASDDAIKKAYRKLVFQHHPDRNPDSTHAEPKIREINAAYEVVGDPDKRRSYDRLNWGDEPARDEATDPAVILDEMEKKLFDEGRKELFAVLMKDVKRIKSELAVIRERVVAEQGYDTFKEEMIRERASNVMEELVTTDMEGRKQRLVEVATEMLLFQGVVKRDDEGGVRSLRGRLESAFRKGRVHGVASALELFYERR
;
A
#
# COMPACT_ATOMS: atom_id res chain seq x y z
N MET A 1 -18.88 -0.15 -34.43
CA MET A 1 -17.74 0.75 -34.61
C MET A 1 -16.49 0.02 -34.11
N ALA A 2 -15.43 -0.06 -34.91
CA ALA A 2 -14.19 -0.69 -34.48
C ALA A 2 -13.57 0.13 -33.34
N ARG A 3 -13.32 -0.48 -32.19
CA ARG A 3 -12.63 0.17 -31.07
C ARG A 3 -11.19 0.46 -31.49
N ILE A 4 -10.73 1.68 -31.18
CA ILE A 4 -9.35 2.10 -31.48
C ILE A 4 -8.44 1.42 -30.46
N ASP A 5 -7.47 0.65 -30.95
CA ASP A 5 -6.45 0.02 -30.11
C ASP A 5 -5.29 0.99 -29.89
N PHE A 6 -5.18 1.56 -28.71
CA PHE A 6 -4.17 2.56 -28.37
C PHE A 6 -2.74 2.02 -28.39
N TYR A 7 -2.50 0.75 -28.10
CA TYR A 7 -1.18 0.14 -28.25
C TYR A 7 -0.76 0.07 -29.70
N ARG A 8 -1.70 -0.28 -30.57
CA ARG A 8 -1.48 -0.30 -32.03
C ARG A 8 -1.23 1.10 -32.59
N VAL A 9 -1.90 2.12 -32.05
CA VAL A 9 -1.66 3.53 -32.42
C VAL A 9 -0.23 3.95 -32.11
N LEU A 10 0.32 3.55 -30.94
CA LEU A 10 1.67 3.82 -30.54
C LEU A 10 2.71 2.85 -31.15
N GLY A 11 2.26 1.78 -31.82
CA GLY A 11 3.13 0.78 -32.43
C GLY A 11 3.91 -0.04 -31.42
N VAL A 12 3.32 -0.31 -30.25
CA VAL A 12 3.87 -1.12 -29.17
C VAL A 12 2.97 -2.32 -28.87
N SER A 13 3.53 -3.35 -28.23
CA SER A 13 2.74 -4.47 -27.75
C SER A 13 2.01 -4.13 -26.43
N ARG A 14 0.99 -4.92 -26.08
CA ARG A 14 0.23 -4.72 -24.82
C ARG A 14 1.07 -4.92 -23.55
N ASP A 15 2.11 -5.72 -23.65
CA ASP A 15 3.08 -6.02 -22.58
C ASP A 15 4.28 -5.03 -22.56
N ALA A 16 4.25 -3.97 -23.38
CA ALA A 16 5.31 -2.99 -23.41
C ALA A 16 5.47 -2.27 -22.06
N SER A 17 6.71 -2.11 -21.62
CA SER A 17 7.02 -1.34 -20.40
C SER A 17 6.65 0.14 -20.56
N ASP A 18 6.44 0.83 -19.44
CA ASP A 18 6.12 2.27 -19.45
C ASP A 18 7.20 3.10 -20.15
N ASP A 19 8.48 2.69 -20.01
CA ASP A 19 9.57 3.32 -20.74
C ASP A 19 9.51 3.08 -22.24
N ALA A 20 9.09 1.88 -22.67
CA ALA A 20 8.91 1.57 -24.09
C ALA A 20 7.75 2.39 -24.69
N ILE A 21 6.63 2.50 -23.97
CA ILE A 21 5.48 3.33 -24.35
C ILE A 21 5.90 4.80 -24.48
N LYS A 22 6.61 5.32 -23.51
CA LYS A 22 7.11 6.72 -23.51
C LYS A 22 8.09 6.99 -24.65
N LYS A 23 8.97 6.03 -24.95
CA LYS A 23 9.91 6.11 -26.06
C LYS A 23 9.20 6.09 -27.40
N ALA A 24 8.22 5.22 -27.59
CA ALA A 24 7.41 5.13 -28.79
C ALA A 24 6.60 6.43 -29.02
N TYR A 25 5.96 6.97 -27.99
CA TYR A 25 5.25 8.24 -28.04
C TYR A 25 6.17 9.37 -28.51
N ARG A 26 7.33 9.56 -27.88
CA ARG A 26 8.28 10.62 -28.26
C ARG A 26 8.73 10.50 -29.73
N LYS A 27 8.99 9.28 -30.17
CA LYS A 27 9.36 9.00 -31.56
C LYS A 27 8.24 9.39 -32.52
N LEU A 28 7.01 9.01 -32.25
CA LEU A 28 5.87 9.29 -33.11
C LEU A 28 5.52 10.79 -33.15
N VAL A 29 5.55 11.49 -31.98
CA VAL A 29 5.37 12.95 -31.94
C VAL A 29 6.42 13.65 -32.78
N PHE A 30 7.69 13.25 -32.67
CA PHE A 30 8.78 13.83 -33.47
C PHE A 30 8.60 13.59 -34.97
N GLN A 31 8.12 12.40 -35.37
CA GLN A 31 7.89 12.04 -36.78
C GLN A 31 6.70 12.80 -37.40
N HIS A 32 5.64 13.05 -36.63
CA HIS A 32 4.40 13.64 -37.12
C HIS A 32 4.19 15.08 -36.66
N HIS A 33 5.25 15.75 -36.14
CA HIS A 33 5.13 17.13 -35.67
C HIS A 33 4.74 18.09 -36.86
N PRO A 34 3.75 18.97 -36.69
CA PRO A 34 3.28 19.85 -37.75
C PRO A 34 4.39 20.76 -38.29
N ASP A 35 5.29 21.26 -37.46
CA ASP A 35 6.40 22.10 -37.89
C ASP A 35 7.40 21.38 -38.85
N ARG A 36 7.43 20.04 -38.80
CA ARG A 36 8.29 19.22 -39.65
C ARG A 36 7.54 18.66 -40.87
N ASN A 37 6.23 18.72 -40.85
CA ASN A 37 5.36 18.23 -41.92
C ASN A 37 4.31 19.28 -42.27
N PRO A 38 4.72 20.50 -42.65
CA PRO A 38 3.78 21.62 -42.88
C PRO A 38 2.80 21.34 -44.02
N ASP A 39 3.18 20.52 -44.98
CA ASP A 39 2.35 20.19 -46.17
C ASP A 39 1.45 18.95 -45.95
N SER A 40 1.52 18.33 -44.77
CA SER A 40 0.76 17.11 -44.49
C SER A 40 -0.60 17.42 -43.85
N THR A 41 -1.67 17.31 -44.62
CA THR A 41 -3.06 17.39 -44.11
C THR A 41 -3.40 16.31 -43.08
N HIS A 42 -2.57 15.29 -42.94
CA HIS A 42 -2.75 14.17 -42.01
C HIS A 42 -1.92 14.29 -40.72
N ALA A 43 -0.98 15.26 -40.62
CA ALA A 43 -0.11 15.39 -39.44
C ALA A 43 -0.90 15.73 -38.17
N GLU A 44 -1.81 16.70 -38.21
CA GLU A 44 -2.64 17.11 -37.09
C GLU A 44 -3.58 16.00 -36.58
N PRO A 45 -4.38 15.31 -37.46
CA PRO A 45 -5.21 14.21 -36.99
C PRO A 45 -4.39 13.09 -36.37
N LYS A 46 -3.20 12.79 -36.93
CA LYS A 46 -2.33 11.71 -36.40
C LYS A 46 -1.72 12.07 -35.06
N ILE A 47 -1.28 13.30 -34.85
CA ILE A 47 -0.81 13.79 -33.56
C ILE A 47 -1.92 13.72 -32.50
N ARG A 48 -3.15 14.09 -32.82
CA ARG A 48 -4.29 13.97 -31.88
C ARG A 48 -4.53 12.51 -31.48
N GLU A 49 -4.46 11.59 -32.43
CA GLU A 49 -4.61 10.15 -32.16
C GLU A 49 -3.49 9.60 -31.26
N ILE A 50 -2.23 9.99 -31.53
CA ILE A 50 -1.05 9.62 -30.75
C ILE A 50 -1.15 10.16 -29.31
N ASN A 51 -1.55 11.43 -29.16
CA ASN A 51 -1.72 12.06 -27.85
C ASN A 51 -2.84 11.40 -27.05
N ALA A 52 -3.99 11.12 -27.67
CA ALA A 52 -5.10 10.42 -27.02
C ALA A 52 -4.68 9.00 -26.56
N ALA A 53 -3.95 8.29 -27.39
CA ALA A 53 -3.42 6.99 -27.03
C ALA A 53 -2.46 7.06 -25.82
N TYR A 54 -1.52 8.00 -25.85
CA TYR A 54 -0.56 8.16 -24.76
C TYR A 54 -1.20 8.67 -23.46
N GLU A 55 -2.24 9.52 -23.54
CA GLU A 55 -2.99 9.97 -22.36
C GLU A 55 -3.63 8.81 -21.60
N VAL A 56 -3.99 7.73 -22.28
CA VAL A 56 -4.61 6.56 -21.67
C VAL A 56 -3.59 5.52 -21.28
N VAL A 57 -2.71 5.08 -22.20
CA VAL A 57 -1.78 3.96 -21.93
C VAL A 57 -0.43 4.40 -21.35
N GLY A 58 -0.16 5.71 -21.32
CA GLY A 58 1.02 6.28 -20.68
C GLY A 58 0.89 6.52 -19.17
N ASP A 59 -0.34 6.43 -18.63
CA ASP A 59 -0.65 6.50 -17.22
C ASP A 59 -1.00 5.09 -16.71
N PRO A 60 -0.33 4.55 -15.67
CA PRO A 60 -0.55 3.18 -15.22
C PRO A 60 -1.99 2.89 -14.76
N ASP A 61 -2.68 3.86 -14.16
CA ASP A 61 -4.04 3.68 -13.65
C ASP A 61 -5.08 3.70 -14.79
N LYS A 62 -4.93 4.64 -15.72
CA LYS A 62 -5.76 4.71 -16.92
C LYS A 62 -5.54 3.51 -17.82
N ARG A 63 -4.27 3.05 -17.97
CA ARG A 63 -3.88 1.86 -18.74
C ARG A 63 -4.59 0.63 -18.20
N ARG A 64 -4.54 0.39 -16.88
CA ARG A 64 -5.26 -0.73 -16.24
C ARG A 64 -6.76 -0.69 -16.49
N SER A 65 -7.36 0.49 -16.40
CA SER A 65 -8.79 0.67 -16.67
C SER A 65 -9.13 0.41 -18.13
N TYR A 66 -8.31 0.88 -19.06
CA TYR A 66 -8.46 0.67 -20.49
C TYR A 66 -8.32 -0.83 -20.85
N ASP A 67 -7.33 -1.52 -20.28
CA ASP A 67 -7.11 -2.95 -20.52
C ASP A 67 -8.28 -3.78 -20.01
N ARG A 68 -8.80 -3.47 -18.83
CA ARG A 68 -9.98 -4.12 -18.25
C ARG A 68 -11.23 -3.96 -19.14
N LEU A 69 -11.45 -2.77 -19.68
CA LEU A 69 -12.62 -2.48 -20.52
C LEU A 69 -12.55 -3.15 -21.90
N ASN A 70 -11.35 -3.36 -22.44
CA ASN A 70 -11.18 -3.87 -23.80
C ASN A 70 -10.95 -5.37 -23.88
N TRP A 71 -10.34 -5.98 -22.86
CA TRP A 71 -9.97 -7.41 -22.88
C TRP A 71 -10.46 -8.18 -21.66
N GLY A 72 -11.19 -7.56 -20.74
CA GLY A 72 -11.63 -8.18 -19.49
C GLY A 72 -10.48 -8.27 -18.47
N ASP A 73 -10.76 -8.85 -17.32
CA ASP A 73 -9.76 -9.11 -16.27
C ASP A 73 -8.84 -10.30 -16.64
N GLU A 74 -8.37 -10.40 -17.89
CA GLU A 74 -7.12 -11.12 -18.05
C GLU A 74 -6.07 -10.23 -17.37
N PRO A 75 -5.45 -10.72 -16.29
CA PRO A 75 -4.35 -10.00 -15.69
C PRO A 75 -3.34 -9.76 -16.81
N ALA A 76 -3.03 -8.49 -17.10
CA ALA A 76 -1.78 -8.20 -17.79
C ALA A 76 -0.76 -9.10 -17.11
N ARG A 77 -0.08 -9.96 -17.86
CA ARG A 77 1.15 -10.59 -17.40
C ARG A 77 2.18 -9.49 -17.25
N ASP A 78 1.93 -8.57 -16.31
CA ASP A 78 3.01 -7.92 -15.61
C ASP A 78 3.86 -9.07 -15.06
N GLU A 79 5.17 -8.99 -15.22
CA GLU A 79 6.15 -9.87 -14.60
C GLU A 79 5.56 -10.33 -13.29
N ALA A 80 5.16 -11.60 -13.22
CA ALA A 80 4.31 -12.13 -12.16
C ALA A 80 4.87 -11.59 -10.84
N THR A 81 4.18 -10.61 -10.27
CA THR A 81 4.70 -9.92 -9.08
C THR A 81 4.92 -11.05 -8.10
N ASP A 82 6.17 -11.27 -7.72
CA ASP A 82 6.58 -12.41 -6.90
C ASP A 82 5.55 -12.54 -5.77
N PRO A 83 4.90 -13.70 -5.58
CA PRO A 83 3.94 -13.92 -4.51
C PRO A 83 4.44 -13.42 -3.15
N ALA A 84 5.78 -13.46 -2.95
CA ALA A 84 6.42 -12.92 -1.76
C ALA A 84 6.29 -11.38 -1.67
N VAL A 85 6.39 -10.67 -2.78
CA VAL A 85 6.25 -9.20 -2.83
C VAL A 85 4.81 -8.79 -2.54
N ILE A 86 3.84 -9.49 -3.12
CA ILE A 86 2.40 -9.24 -2.88
C ILE A 86 2.07 -9.43 -1.40
N LEU A 87 2.60 -10.49 -0.80
CA LEU A 87 2.40 -10.79 0.61
C LEU A 87 3.05 -9.72 1.51
N ASP A 88 4.27 -9.29 1.20
CA ASP A 88 4.98 -8.25 1.96
C ASP A 88 4.23 -6.90 1.92
N GLU A 89 3.72 -6.51 0.76
CA GLU A 89 2.88 -5.32 0.63
C GLU A 89 1.58 -5.41 1.47
N MET A 90 0.96 -6.58 1.50
CA MET A 90 -0.25 -6.79 2.30
C MET A 90 0.04 -6.77 3.80
N GLU A 91 1.15 -7.40 4.24
CA GLU A 91 1.63 -7.33 5.62
C GLU A 91 1.90 -5.87 6.03
N LYS A 92 2.55 -5.10 5.18
CA LYS A 92 2.82 -3.67 5.41
C LYS A 92 1.53 -2.84 5.54
N LYS A 93 0.54 -3.08 4.68
CA LYS A 93 -0.77 -2.41 4.77
C LYS A 93 -1.48 -2.73 6.10
N LEU A 94 -1.50 -3.99 6.50
CA LEU A 94 -2.11 -4.40 7.77
C LEU A 94 -1.33 -3.86 8.98
N PHE A 95 -0.01 -3.82 8.92
CA PHE A 95 0.81 -3.16 9.93
C PHE A 95 0.45 -1.67 10.07
N ASP A 96 0.35 -0.94 8.96
CA ASP A 96 -0.01 0.48 8.97
C ASP A 96 -1.43 0.73 9.51
N GLU A 97 -2.39 -0.15 9.21
CA GLU A 97 -3.75 -0.07 9.76
C GLU A 97 -3.76 -0.30 11.28
N GLY A 98 -3.04 -1.31 11.76
CA GLY A 98 -2.89 -1.56 13.20
C GLY A 98 -2.22 -0.38 13.92
N ARG A 99 -1.17 0.19 13.32
CA ARG A 99 -0.46 1.35 13.86
C ARG A 99 -1.36 2.56 13.99
N LYS A 100 -2.13 2.90 12.96
CA LYS A 100 -3.05 4.04 12.96
C LYS A 100 -4.17 3.86 13.98
N GLU A 101 -4.70 2.66 14.13
CA GLU A 101 -5.82 2.37 15.01
C GLU A 101 -5.51 2.74 16.47
N LEU A 102 -4.44 2.20 17.05
CA LEU A 102 -4.09 2.46 18.43
C LEU A 102 -3.45 3.83 18.65
N PHE A 103 -2.66 4.32 17.70
CA PHE A 103 -2.17 5.70 17.75
C PHE A 103 -3.33 6.70 17.88
N ALA A 104 -4.39 6.52 17.09
CA ALA A 104 -5.56 7.40 17.14
C ALA A 104 -6.33 7.30 18.48
N VAL A 105 -6.44 6.10 19.07
CA VAL A 105 -7.06 5.90 20.38
C VAL A 105 -6.28 6.64 21.46
N LEU A 106 -4.96 6.48 21.51
CA LEU A 106 -4.12 7.14 22.49
C LEU A 106 -4.12 8.66 22.35
N MET A 107 -4.15 9.17 21.12
CA MET A 107 -4.19 10.62 20.88
C MET A 107 -5.50 11.28 21.34
N LYS A 108 -6.59 10.53 21.46
CA LYS A 108 -7.86 11.03 22.05
C LYS A 108 -7.78 11.22 23.57
N ASP A 109 -7.03 10.36 24.26
CA ASP A 109 -6.95 10.31 25.72
C ASP A 109 -5.62 10.87 26.29
N VAL A 110 -4.94 11.73 25.54
CA VAL A 110 -3.62 12.28 25.87
C VAL A 110 -3.51 12.81 27.29
N LYS A 111 -4.53 13.51 27.78
CA LYS A 111 -4.47 14.14 29.13
C LYS A 111 -4.43 13.09 30.25
N ARG A 112 -5.25 12.06 30.16
CA ARG A 112 -5.31 10.97 31.17
C ARG A 112 -3.99 10.19 31.16
N ILE A 113 -3.54 9.80 29.97
CA ILE A 113 -2.33 9.01 29.79
C ILE A 113 -1.08 9.78 30.27
N LYS A 114 -0.98 11.09 30.00
CA LYS A 114 0.12 11.92 30.51
C LYS A 114 0.18 11.96 32.02
N SER A 115 -0.95 12.07 32.71
CA SER A 115 -0.97 12.11 34.18
C SER A 115 -0.58 10.76 34.81
N GLU A 116 -1.04 9.65 34.29
CA GLU A 116 -0.69 8.30 34.77
C GLU A 116 0.79 8.00 34.52
N LEU A 117 1.31 8.37 33.34
CA LEU A 117 2.69 8.13 32.98
C LEU A 117 3.68 9.06 33.71
N ALA A 118 3.28 10.26 34.11
CA ALA A 118 4.14 11.15 34.88
C ALA A 118 4.54 10.55 36.23
N VAL A 119 3.60 9.88 36.91
CA VAL A 119 3.85 9.20 38.21
C VAL A 119 4.86 8.05 38.02
N ILE A 120 4.76 7.30 36.93
CA ILE A 120 5.65 6.17 36.66
C ILE A 120 7.03 6.66 36.25
N ARG A 121 7.08 7.73 35.44
CA ARG A 121 8.34 8.35 35.03
C ARG A 121 9.16 8.79 36.23
N GLU A 122 8.58 9.51 37.18
CA GLU A 122 9.32 9.97 38.37
C GLU A 122 9.95 8.81 39.13
N ARG A 123 9.24 7.68 39.27
CA ARG A 123 9.76 6.50 39.97
C ARG A 123 10.91 5.84 39.21
N VAL A 124 10.72 5.53 37.92
CA VAL A 124 11.70 4.74 37.14
C VAL A 124 12.93 5.56 36.78
N VAL A 125 12.78 6.84 36.47
CA VAL A 125 13.93 7.73 36.20
C VAL A 125 14.79 7.94 37.43
N ALA A 126 14.19 7.98 38.62
CA ALA A 126 14.95 8.05 39.88
C ALA A 126 15.75 6.77 40.19
N GLU A 127 15.24 5.59 39.79
CA GLU A 127 15.86 4.29 40.11
C GLU A 127 16.86 3.83 39.02
N GLN A 128 16.58 4.05 37.74
CA GLN A 128 17.29 3.41 36.63
C GLN A 128 17.83 4.36 35.54
N GLY A 129 17.53 5.66 35.65
CA GLY A 129 17.93 6.65 34.66
C GLY A 129 16.96 6.77 33.46
N TYR A 130 17.14 7.84 32.68
CA TYR A 130 16.17 8.22 31.63
C TYR A 130 16.27 7.35 30.38
N ASP A 131 17.44 6.91 29.98
CA ASP A 131 17.63 6.14 28.74
C ASP A 131 17.08 4.72 28.87
N THR A 132 17.29 4.09 30.02
CA THR A 132 16.69 2.77 30.34
C THR A 132 15.15 2.85 30.39
N PHE A 133 14.61 3.95 30.92
CA PHE A 133 13.18 4.20 30.91
C PHE A 133 12.61 4.30 29.48
N LYS A 134 13.32 4.95 28.57
CA LYS A 134 12.83 5.17 27.21
C LYS A 134 12.73 3.87 26.42
N GLU A 135 13.73 3.01 26.46
CA GLU A 135 13.78 1.82 25.61
C GLU A 135 13.00 0.62 26.15
N GLU A 136 13.18 0.29 27.42
CA GLU A 136 12.55 -0.90 28.02
C GLU A 136 11.10 -0.65 28.39
N MET A 137 10.83 0.48 29.06
CA MET A 137 9.48 0.78 29.56
C MET A 137 8.49 1.11 28.44
N ILE A 138 8.93 1.79 27.36
CA ILE A 138 8.05 2.05 26.23
C ILE A 138 7.67 0.75 25.53
N ARG A 139 8.63 -0.15 25.35
CA ARG A 139 8.38 -1.43 24.66
C ARG A 139 7.52 -2.38 25.49
N GLU A 140 7.84 -2.57 26.76
CA GLU A 140 7.08 -3.44 27.67
C GLU A 140 5.68 -2.90 27.94
N ARG A 141 5.57 -1.58 28.19
CA ARG A 141 4.28 -0.94 28.39
C ARG A 141 3.44 -0.84 27.13
N ALA A 142 4.03 -0.67 25.96
CA ALA A 142 3.27 -0.69 24.71
C ALA A 142 2.47 -1.99 24.56
N SER A 143 3.03 -3.12 24.97
CA SER A 143 2.33 -4.41 24.93
C SER A 143 1.21 -4.49 25.96
N ASN A 144 1.46 -4.06 27.21
CA ASN A 144 0.47 -4.11 28.30
C ASN A 144 -0.68 -3.10 28.07
N VAL A 145 -0.36 -1.87 27.67
CA VAL A 145 -1.35 -0.85 27.35
C VAL A 145 -2.19 -1.25 26.13
N MET A 146 -1.60 -1.95 25.18
CA MET A 146 -2.33 -2.49 24.04
C MET A 146 -3.43 -3.47 24.48
N GLU A 147 -3.17 -4.36 25.42
CA GLU A 147 -4.16 -5.34 25.91
C GLU A 147 -5.31 -4.68 26.64
N GLU A 148 -5.06 -3.59 27.36
CA GLU A 148 -6.11 -2.82 28.06
C GLU A 148 -6.96 -1.95 27.13
N LEU A 149 -6.40 -1.47 26.02
CA LEU A 149 -7.07 -0.54 25.09
C LEU A 149 -7.85 -1.25 23.97
N VAL A 150 -7.56 -2.52 23.70
CA VAL A 150 -8.20 -3.25 22.61
C VAL A 150 -9.60 -3.68 23.01
N THR A 151 -10.60 -3.12 22.34
CA THR A 151 -12.01 -3.46 22.53
C THR A 151 -12.41 -4.64 21.64
N THR A 152 -13.55 -5.28 21.98
CA THR A 152 -14.14 -6.35 21.17
C THR A 152 -14.46 -5.90 19.74
N ASP A 153 -14.89 -4.64 19.56
CA ASP A 153 -15.15 -4.08 18.22
C ASP A 153 -13.88 -3.95 17.39
N MET A 154 -12.78 -3.53 18.01
CA MET A 154 -11.47 -3.46 17.37
C MET A 154 -10.95 -4.86 16.96
N GLU A 155 -11.18 -5.87 17.78
CA GLU A 155 -10.87 -7.26 17.43
C GLU A 155 -11.72 -7.75 16.26
N GLY A 156 -13.02 -7.45 16.26
CA GLY A 156 -13.89 -7.76 15.13
C GLY A 156 -13.47 -7.05 13.82
N ARG A 157 -13.01 -5.79 13.92
CA ARG A 157 -12.45 -5.07 12.77
C ARG A 157 -11.18 -5.73 12.24
N LYS A 158 -10.24 -6.10 13.14
CA LYS A 158 -9.01 -6.82 12.75
C LYS A 158 -9.35 -8.11 12.02
N GLN A 159 -10.26 -8.93 12.57
CA GLN A 159 -10.66 -10.20 11.96
C GLN A 159 -11.18 -10.00 10.53
N ARG A 160 -12.08 -9.03 10.32
CA ARG A 160 -12.60 -8.70 8.98
C ARG A 160 -11.49 -8.28 8.01
N LEU A 161 -10.55 -7.43 8.44
CA LEU A 161 -9.44 -6.99 7.60
C LEU A 161 -8.51 -8.14 7.21
N VAL A 162 -8.18 -9.01 8.17
CA VAL A 162 -7.34 -10.20 7.91
C VAL A 162 -8.05 -11.18 6.99
N GLU A 163 -9.36 -11.36 7.16
CA GLU A 163 -10.14 -12.25 6.29
C GLU A 163 -10.18 -11.74 4.85
N VAL A 164 -10.49 -10.46 4.64
CA VAL A 164 -10.47 -9.83 3.30
C VAL A 164 -9.08 -9.93 2.67
N ALA A 165 -8.03 -9.62 3.44
CA ALA A 165 -6.64 -9.73 2.96
C ALA A 165 -6.28 -11.18 2.58
N THR A 166 -6.71 -12.15 3.38
CA THR A 166 -6.50 -13.59 3.09
C THR A 166 -7.18 -13.97 1.78
N GLU A 167 -8.46 -13.62 1.59
CA GLU A 167 -9.20 -13.93 0.36
C GLU A 167 -8.57 -13.27 -0.88
N MET A 168 -8.09 -12.03 -0.76
CA MET A 168 -7.39 -11.35 -1.86
C MET A 168 -6.10 -12.09 -2.25
N LEU A 169 -5.31 -12.54 -1.28
CA LEU A 169 -4.06 -13.27 -1.54
C LEU A 169 -4.31 -14.67 -2.11
N LEU A 170 -5.38 -15.34 -1.68
CA LEU A 170 -5.82 -16.61 -2.28
C LEU A 170 -6.30 -16.42 -3.73
N PHE A 171 -6.99 -15.32 -4.02
CA PHE A 171 -7.40 -14.98 -5.38
C PHE A 171 -6.20 -14.70 -6.29
N GLN A 172 -5.16 -14.04 -5.75
CA GLN A 172 -3.90 -13.76 -6.46
C GLN A 172 -2.98 -15.00 -6.58
N GLY A 173 -3.35 -16.14 -5.99
CA GLY A 173 -2.60 -17.38 -6.09
C GLY A 173 -1.33 -17.43 -5.24
N VAL A 174 -1.19 -16.54 -4.22
CA VAL A 174 -0.06 -16.56 -3.28
C VAL A 174 0.01 -17.87 -2.52
N VAL A 175 -1.16 -18.41 -2.15
CA VAL A 175 -1.33 -19.73 -1.55
C VAL A 175 -2.52 -20.41 -2.23
N LYS A 176 -2.48 -21.72 -2.40
CA LYS A 176 -3.61 -22.47 -2.95
C LYS A 176 -4.71 -22.64 -1.91
N ARG A 177 -5.98 -22.58 -2.35
CA ARG A 177 -7.15 -22.73 -1.45
C ARG A 177 -7.26 -24.11 -0.79
N ASP A 178 -6.72 -25.15 -1.44
CA ASP A 178 -6.69 -26.53 -0.96
C ASP A 178 -5.51 -26.81 0.01
N ASP A 179 -4.56 -25.88 0.13
CA ASP A 179 -3.47 -25.95 1.12
C ASP A 179 -3.91 -25.32 2.45
N GLU A 180 -4.61 -26.08 3.28
CA GLU A 180 -5.06 -25.64 4.60
C GLU A 180 -3.92 -25.18 5.52
N GLY A 181 -2.74 -25.81 5.41
CA GLY A 181 -1.55 -25.45 6.17
C GLY A 181 -1.01 -24.08 5.77
N GLY A 182 -0.87 -23.87 4.46
CA GLY A 182 -0.45 -22.61 3.87
C GLY A 182 -1.43 -21.47 4.19
N VAL A 183 -2.75 -21.70 4.08
CA VAL A 183 -3.78 -20.70 4.43
C VAL A 183 -3.72 -20.33 5.90
N ARG A 184 -3.52 -21.29 6.81
CA ARG A 184 -3.40 -21.02 8.25
C ARG A 184 -2.13 -20.22 8.55
N SER A 185 -1.01 -20.58 7.94
CA SER A 185 0.26 -19.84 8.06
C SER A 185 0.14 -18.41 7.55
N LEU A 186 -0.48 -18.23 6.39
CA LEU A 186 -0.76 -16.93 5.79
C LEU A 186 -1.57 -16.04 6.75
N ARG A 187 -2.70 -16.55 7.25
CA ARG A 187 -3.54 -15.83 8.21
C ARG A 187 -2.76 -15.43 9.46
N GLY A 188 -1.97 -16.33 10.03
CA GLY A 188 -1.13 -16.05 11.20
C GLY A 188 -0.10 -14.93 10.94
N ARG A 189 0.51 -14.88 9.76
CA ARG A 189 1.41 -13.79 9.36
C ARG A 189 0.70 -12.45 9.30
N LEU A 190 -0.48 -12.39 8.67
CA LEU A 190 -1.29 -11.18 8.54
C LEU A 190 -1.77 -10.66 9.90
N GLU A 191 -2.22 -11.55 10.79
CA GLU A 191 -2.59 -11.20 12.17
C GLU A 191 -1.39 -10.67 12.95
N SER A 192 -0.23 -11.29 12.80
CA SER A 192 1.02 -10.86 13.43
C SER A 192 1.45 -9.47 12.95
N ALA A 193 1.34 -9.20 11.64
CA ALA A 193 1.66 -7.90 11.06
C ALA A 193 0.75 -6.79 11.65
N PHE A 194 -0.55 -7.04 11.72
CA PHE A 194 -1.50 -6.10 12.32
C PHE A 194 -1.20 -5.84 13.81
N ARG A 195 -0.94 -6.90 14.58
CA ARG A 195 -0.57 -6.80 16.00
C ARG A 195 0.72 -6.01 16.21
N LYS A 196 1.75 -6.28 15.42
CA LYS A 196 3.01 -5.50 15.45
C LYS A 196 2.75 -4.02 15.15
N GLY A 197 1.87 -3.72 14.20
CA GLY A 197 1.43 -2.36 13.90
C GLY A 197 0.80 -1.68 15.11
N ARG A 198 -0.14 -2.35 15.81
CA ARG A 198 -0.73 -1.84 17.06
C ARG A 198 0.31 -1.50 18.11
N VAL A 199 1.26 -2.42 18.39
CA VAL A 199 2.35 -2.19 19.35
C VAL A 199 3.18 -0.98 18.93
N HIS A 200 3.53 -0.86 17.66
CA HIS A 200 4.28 0.27 17.14
C HIS A 200 3.50 1.59 17.27
N GLY A 201 2.19 1.57 17.02
CA GLY A 201 1.31 2.74 17.19
C GLY A 201 1.30 3.26 18.64
N VAL A 202 1.22 2.34 19.61
CA VAL A 202 1.31 2.68 21.04
C VAL A 202 2.69 3.22 21.38
N ALA A 203 3.77 2.57 20.95
CA ALA A 203 5.14 3.01 21.21
C ALA A 203 5.38 4.43 20.66
N SER A 204 4.99 4.68 19.40
CA SER A 204 5.11 5.99 18.77
C SER A 204 4.32 7.09 19.51
N ALA A 205 3.12 6.78 19.99
CA ALA A 205 2.35 7.74 20.78
C ALA A 205 3.01 8.02 22.14
N LEU A 206 3.53 6.99 22.81
CA LEU A 206 4.25 7.13 24.07
C LEU A 206 5.52 7.96 23.89
N GLU A 207 6.29 7.75 22.82
CA GLU A 207 7.48 8.55 22.48
C GLU A 207 7.14 10.03 22.36
N LEU A 208 6.06 10.39 21.64
CA LEU A 208 5.60 11.77 21.52
C LEU A 208 5.24 12.42 22.87
N PHE A 209 4.75 11.62 23.82
CA PHE A 209 4.43 12.13 25.17
C PHE A 209 5.67 12.35 26.02
N TYR A 210 6.79 11.69 25.70
CA TYR A 210 8.04 11.71 26.45
C TYR A 210 9.16 12.53 25.79
N GLU A 211 8.98 13.02 24.55
CA GLU A 211 9.97 13.91 23.99
C GLU A 211 10.19 15.11 24.91
N ARG A 212 11.45 15.27 25.32
CA ARG A 212 11.89 16.45 26.07
C ARG A 212 11.59 17.69 25.24
N ARG A 213 10.70 18.53 25.76
CA ARG A 213 10.76 19.97 25.48
C ARG A 213 11.74 20.61 26.41
#